data_4416aac3e25c6aac12f82d49b10a93eb
#
_entry.id   4416aac3e25c6aac12f82d49b10a93eb
#
_cell.length_a   1.000
_cell.length_b   1.000
_cell.length_c   1.000
_cell.angle_alpha   90.00
_cell.angle_beta   90.00
_cell.angle_gamma   90.00
#
_symmetry.space_group_name_H-M   'P 1'
#
loop_
_entity.id
_entity.type
_entity.pdbx_description
1 polymer ?
#
loop_
_entity_poly.entity_id
_entity_poly.type
_entity_poly.pdbx_seq_one_letter_code
_entity_poly.pdbx_strand_id
1 'polypeptide(L)'
;GVSSVNAIFLADWYSETDEVLNEGALVVLEDVQPGTGDLDCQVVPSGPGFDVENNLRLFLGLLYYAQRRISIVSPYFVPDEALLYAITTATQRGLDVELFVSEEGDQAVVYHAQRSYYEVLLKAGVRIWMYRKPYILHTKCFTIDDEVAVIGSSNMDMRSFGLNMEVSLMVRGEEFVSEMREVEDMYRSLSRELTLEEWREQPLRSTVLDNLARLTSAVQ
;
A
#
# COMPACT_ATOMS: atom_id res chain seq x y z
N GLY A 1 -18.20 -9.84 4.51
CA GLY A 1 -17.81 -8.74 3.65
C GLY A 1 -18.66 -7.48 3.85
N VAL A 2 -19.90 -7.41 3.30
CA VAL A 2 -20.74 -6.19 3.37
C VAL A 2 -21.04 -5.76 4.80
N SER A 3 -21.39 -6.69 5.67
CA SER A 3 -21.65 -6.40 7.11
C SER A 3 -20.44 -5.78 7.81
N SER A 4 -19.23 -6.23 7.48
CA SER A 4 -17.99 -5.68 8.06
C SER A 4 -17.74 -4.26 7.60
N VAL A 5 -17.94 -3.96 6.30
CA VAL A 5 -17.81 -2.60 5.76
C VAL A 5 -18.86 -1.66 6.36
N ASN A 6 -20.09 -2.14 6.51
CA ASN A 6 -21.15 -1.36 7.15
C ASN A 6 -20.85 -1.05 8.62
N ALA A 7 -20.30 -2.01 9.37
CA ALA A 7 -19.90 -1.78 10.76
C ALA A 7 -18.79 -0.72 10.88
N ILE A 8 -17.82 -0.72 9.95
CA ILE A 8 -16.77 0.31 9.88
C ILE A 8 -17.41 1.67 9.59
N PHE A 9 -18.28 1.75 8.57
CA PHE A 9 -18.98 2.99 8.26
C PHE A 9 -19.73 3.57 9.45
N LEU A 10 -20.45 2.75 10.19
CA LEU A 10 -21.20 3.19 11.38
C LEU A 10 -20.28 3.69 12.50
N ALA A 11 -19.13 3.04 12.69
CA ALA A 11 -18.14 3.47 13.66
C ALA A 11 -17.51 4.81 13.28
N ASP A 12 -17.13 4.98 12.00
CA ASP A 12 -16.56 6.20 11.48
C ASP A 12 -17.57 7.35 11.53
N TRP A 13 -18.83 7.08 11.14
CA TRP A 13 -19.90 8.06 11.23
C TRP A 13 -20.09 8.57 12.67
N TYR A 14 -20.15 7.64 13.63
CA TYR A 14 -20.27 8.02 15.04
C TYR A 14 -19.07 8.84 15.53
N SER A 15 -17.87 8.49 15.13
CA SER A 15 -16.65 9.21 15.51
C SER A 15 -16.61 10.65 14.99
N GLU A 16 -17.19 10.89 13.82
CA GLU A 16 -17.19 12.22 13.17
C GLU A 16 -18.37 13.08 13.60
N THR A 17 -19.51 12.48 13.96
CA THR A 17 -20.77 13.21 14.14
C THR A 17 -21.36 13.13 15.53
N ASP A 18 -20.87 12.23 16.39
CA ASP A 18 -21.49 11.81 17.67
C ASP A 18 -22.95 11.30 17.51
N GLU A 19 -23.34 10.95 16.26
CA GLU A 19 -24.69 10.49 15.95
C GLU A 19 -24.71 8.95 15.78
N VAL A 20 -25.56 8.29 16.54
CA VAL A 20 -25.83 6.85 16.36
C VAL A 20 -26.90 6.68 15.28
N LEU A 21 -26.50 6.18 14.11
CA LEU A 21 -27.46 5.82 13.07
C LEU A 21 -28.29 4.61 13.55
N ASN A 22 -29.61 4.71 13.44
CA ASN A 22 -30.54 3.67 13.85
C ASN A 22 -30.34 2.37 13.04
N GLU A 23 -30.70 1.23 13.63
CA GLU A 23 -30.59 -0.11 13.02
C GLU A 23 -31.24 -0.22 11.62
N GLY A 24 -32.19 0.66 11.27
CA GLY A 24 -32.77 0.75 9.93
C GLY A 24 -31.80 1.27 8.84
N ALA A 25 -30.65 1.86 9.23
CA ALA A 25 -29.57 2.19 8.31
C ALA A 25 -28.66 0.98 8.02
N LEU A 26 -28.76 -0.08 8.82
CA LEU A 26 -28.11 -1.35 8.52
C LEU A 26 -28.73 -1.93 7.25
N VAL A 27 -27.94 -2.16 6.23
CA VAL A 27 -28.36 -2.93 5.06
C VAL A 27 -28.77 -4.32 5.56
N VAL A 28 -30.08 -4.57 5.59
CA VAL A 28 -30.60 -5.92 5.91
C VAL A 28 -30.26 -6.80 4.72
N LEU A 29 -29.31 -7.71 4.91
CA LEU A 29 -28.79 -8.59 3.87
C LEU A 29 -29.74 -9.77 3.55
N GLU A 30 -31.02 -9.68 3.90
CA GLU A 30 -32.00 -10.77 3.69
C GLU A 30 -32.14 -11.19 2.21
N ASP A 31 -31.82 -10.29 1.28
CA ASP A 31 -31.94 -10.53 -0.18
C ASP A 31 -30.59 -10.60 -0.92
N VAL A 32 -29.46 -10.62 -0.19
CA VAL A 32 -28.16 -10.77 -0.86
C VAL A 32 -28.00 -12.22 -1.28
N GLN A 33 -28.14 -12.46 -2.58
CA GLN A 33 -27.82 -13.77 -3.16
C GLN A 33 -26.35 -14.07 -2.85
N PRO A 34 -26.03 -15.32 -2.44
CA PRO A 34 -24.64 -15.73 -2.31
C PRO A 34 -23.89 -15.40 -3.61
N GLY A 35 -22.75 -14.73 -3.50
CA GLY A 35 -21.91 -14.47 -4.67
C GLY A 35 -21.59 -15.79 -5.39
N THR A 36 -21.51 -15.72 -6.70
CA THR A 36 -21.19 -16.90 -7.53
C THR A 36 -19.69 -17.21 -7.56
N GLY A 37 -18.86 -16.41 -6.85
CA GLY A 37 -17.41 -16.57 -6.84
C GLY A 37 -16.91 -17.15 -5.51
N ASP A 38 -15.88 -17.99 -5.61
CA ASP A 38 -15.20 -18.63 -4.46
C ASP A 38 -13.99 -17.79 -3.99
N LEU A 39 -14.16 -16.47 -3.85
CA LEU A 39 -13.10 -15.60 -3.35
C LEU A 39 -13.15 -15.46 -1.84
N ASP A 40 -12.07 -15.83 -1.18
CA ASP A 40 -11.87 -15.55 0.24
C ASP A 40 -11.47 -14.08 0.41
N CYS A 41 -12.35 -13.30 1.07
CA CYS A 41 -12.12 -11.88 1.32
C CYS A 41 -12.12 -11.55 2.81
N GLN A 42 -11.16 -10.75 3.24
CA GLN A 42 -11.10 -10.22 4.59
C GLN A 42 -11.03 -8.69 4.57
N VAL A 43 -11.96 -8.04 5.23
CA VAL A 43 -11.93 -6.59 5.46
C VAL A 43 -11.09 -6.31 6.70
N VAL A 44 -10.11 -5.42 6.58
CA VAL A 44 -9.15 -5.07 7.63
C VAL A 44 -9.19 -3.57 7.86
N PRO A 45 -9.94 -3.09 8.88
CA PRO A 45 -9.86 -1.71 9.32
C PRO A 45 -8.57 -1.46 10.10
N SER A 46 -8.04 -0.25 10.03
CA SER A 46 -6.83 0.17 10.76
C SER A 46 -6.91 1.66 11.09
N GLY A 47 -6.18 2.09 12.10
CA GLY A 47 -6.10 3.49 12.50
C GLY A 47 -6.50 3.74 13.95
N PRO A 48 -6.76 4.99 14.32
CA PRO A 48 -7.17 5.36 15.68
C PRO A 48 -8.38 4.56 16.15
N GLY A 49 -8.32 4.04 17.35
CA GLY A 49 -9.37 3.16 17.90
C GLY A 49 -9.11 1.66 17.74
N PHE A 50 -8.06 1.28 17.02
CA PHE A 50 -7.55 -0.09 17.00
C PHE A 50 -6.24 -0.16 17.80
N ASP A 51 -6.17 -1.06 18.78
CA ASP A 51 -5.01 -1.18 19.68
C ASP A 51 -3.73 -1.67 18.99
N VAL A 52 -3.87 -2.16 17.76
CA VAL A 52 -2.77 -2.71 16.95
C VAL A 52 -2.82 -2.13 15.54
N GLU A 53 -1.66 -1.93 14.94
CA GLU A 53 -1.49 -1.42 13.58
C GLU A 53 -1.85 -2.51 12.55
N ASN A 54 -3.15 -2.74 12.37
CA ASN A 54 -3.68 -3.88 11.60
C ASN A 54 -3.11 -3.96 10.19
N ASN A 55 -3.08 -2.83 9.46
CA ASN A 55 -2.53 -2.80 8.09
C ASN A 55 -1.04 -3.13 8.07
N LEU A 56 -0.24 -2.54 8.95
CA LEU A 56 1.19 -2.84 9.03
C LEU A 56 1.44 -4.32 9.31
N ARG A 57 0.71 -4.91 10.27
CA ARG A 57 0.83 -6.33 10.61
C ARG A 57 0.40 -7.24 9.46
N LEU A 58 -0.68 -6.89 8.75
CA LEU A 58 -1.11 -7.61 7.55
C LEU A 58 -0.01 -7.57 6.49
N PHE A 59 0.52 -6.37 6.19
CA PHE A 59 1.53 -6.19 5.16
C PHE A 59 2.82 -6.94 5.50
N LEU A 60 3.32 -6.82 6.74
CA LEU A 60 4.49 -7.57 7.19
C LEU A 60 4.27 -9.08 7.08
N GLY A 61 3.11 -9.57 7.56
CA GLY A 61 2.78 -11.00 7.48
C GLY A 61 2.80 -11.52 6.04
N LEU A 62 2.22 -10.78 5.10
CA LEU A 62 2.18 -11.15 3.69
C LEU A 62 3.55 -11.04 3.00
N LEU A 63 4.36 -10.03 3.32
CA LEU A 63 5.73 -9.90 2.80
C LEU A 63 6.63 -11.07 3.22
N TYR A 64 6.52 -11.53 4.47
CA TYR A 64 7.25 -12.72 4.93
C TYR A 64 6.66 -14.03 4.40
N TYR A 65 5.37 -14.07 4.11
CA TYR A 65 4.70 -15.23 3.51
C TYR A 65 5.12 -15.45 2.06
N ALA A 66 5.41 -14.39 1.31
CA ALA A 66 5.77 -14.43 -0.11
C ALA A 66 6.90 -15.42 -0.42
N GLN A 67 6.77 -16.15 -1.54
CA GLN A 67 7.72 -17.16 -1.97
C GLN A 67 8.40 -16.85 -3.31
N ARG A 68 7.79 -16.01 -4.15
CA ARG A 68 8.25 -15.77 -5.53
C ARG A 68 8.29 -14.30 -5.91
N ARG A 69 7.18 -13.60 -5.72
CA ARG A 69 6.98 -12.26 -6.25
C ARG A 69 6.15 -11.38 -5.32
N ILE A 70 6.57 -10.12 -5.22
CA ILE A 70 5.87 -9.06 -4.51
C ILE A 70 5.76 -7.87 -5.45
N SER A 71 4.54 -7.33 -5.63
CA SER A 71 4.33 -6.08 -6.34
C SER A 71 3.59 -5.11 -5.44
N ILE A 72 4.18 -3.94 -5.23
CA ILE A 72 3.66 -2.88 -4.37
C ILE A 72 3.33 -1.66 -5.22
N VAL A 73 2.11 -1.17 -5.11
CA VAL A 73 1.68 0.09 -5.74
C VAL A 73 1.24 1.04 -4.64
N SER A 74 1.97 2.13 -4.45
CA SER A 74 1.64 3.11 -3.42
C SER A 74 2.04 4.52 -3.87
N PRO A 75 1.13 5.50 -3.83
CA PRO A 75 1.46 6.89 -4.14
C PRO A 75 2.48 7.48 -3.17
N TYR A 76 2.38 7.08 -1.90
CA TYR A 76 3.29 7.45 -0.83
C TYR A 76 3.93 6.20 -0.24
N PHE A 77 5.24 6.17 -0.29
CA PHE A 77 6.04 5.05 0.21
C PHE A 77 7.10 5.58 1.18
N VAL A 78 6.72 5.67 2.44
CA VAL A 78 7.59 6.13 3.55
C VAL A 78 7.56 5.07 4.65
N PRO A 79 8.20 3.90 4.39
CA PRO A 79 8.09 2.74 5.25
C PRO A 79 8.77 2.97 6.60
N ASP A 80 8.23 2.32 7.63
CA ASP A 80 8.94 2.13 8.87
C ASP A 80 10.11 1.13 8.70
N GLU A 81 10.88 0.95 9.75
CA GLU A 81 12.04 0.04 9.72
C GLU A 81 11.61 -1.42 9.48
N ALA A 82 10.50 -1.86 10.07
CA ALA A 82 10.03 -3.24 9.94
C ALA A 82 9.60 -3.56 8.50
N LEU A 83 8.86 -2.65 7.86
CA LEU A 83 8.43 -2.78 6.47
C LEU A 83 9.62 -2.75 5.51
N LEU A 84 10.57 -1.84 5.73
CA LEU A 84 11.79 -1.77 4.93
C LEU A 84 12.62 -3.04 5.03
N TYR A 85 12.77 -3.61 6.24
CA TYR A 85 13.44 -4.88 6.45
C TYR A 85 12.71 -6.04 5.77
N ALA A 86 11.39 -6.10 5.86
CA ALA A 86 10.61 -7.16 5.22
C ALA A 86 10.80 -7.15 3.70
N ILE A 87 10.73 -5.98 3.06
CA ILE A 87 10.91 -5.81 1.61
C ILE A 87 12.34 -6.17 1.18
N THR A 88 13.35 -5.64 1.86
CA THR A 88 14.74 -5.92 1.51
C THR A 88 15.14 -7.38 1.81
N THR A 89 14.56 -7.99 2.84
CA THR A 89 14.74 -9.42 3.12
C THR A 89 14.11 -10.29 2.01
N ALA A 90 12.97 -9.88 1.46
CA ALA A 90 12.33 -10.61 0.35
C ALA A 90 13.27 -10.66 -0.88
N THR A 91 13.91 -9.55 -1.25
CA THR A 91 14.89 -9.55 -2.35
C THR A 91 16.11 -10.41 -2.04
N GLN A 92 16.62 -10.39 -0.79
CA GLN A 92 17.74 -11.24 -0.38
C GLN A 92 17.38 -12.73 -0.38
N ARG A 93 16.11 -13.07 -0.19
CA ARG A 93 15.58 -14.43 -0.38
C ARG A 93 15.47 -14.83 -1.85
N GLY A 94 15.73 -13.92 -2.78
CA GLY A 94 15.66 -14.15 -4.22
C GLY A 94 14.28 -13.90 -4.84
N LEU A 95 13.37 -13.25 -4.12
CA LEU A 95 12.06 -12.90 -4.66
C LEU A 95 12.16 -11.72 -5.64
N ASP A 96 11.30 -11.73 -6.65
CA ASP A 96 11.09 -10.59 -7.53
C ASP A 96 10.23 -9.54 -6.82
N VAL A 97 10.80 -8.37 -6.53
CA VAL A 97 10.11 -7.31 -5.80
C VAL A 97 10.04 -6.04 -6.63
N GLU A 98 8.83 -5.58 -6.88
CA GLU A 98 8.54 -4.36 -7.64
C GLU A 98 7.83 -3.33 -6.76
N LEU A 99 8.21 -2.07 -6.94
CA LEU A 99 7.58 -0.92 -6.32
C LEU A 99 7.17 0.09 -7.39
N PHE A 100 5.89 0.40 -7.48
CA PHE A 100 5.34 1.43 -8.36
C PHE A 100 5.03 2.68 -7.57
N VAL A 101 5.59 3.80 -8.00
CA VAL A 101 5.42 5.12 -7.38
C VAL A 101 5.22 6.18 -8.46
N SER A 102 4.74 7.36 -8.10
CA SER A 102 4.66 8.48 -9.05
C SER A 102 6.03 9.11 -9.30
N GLU A 103 6.29 9.53 -10.54
CA GLU A 103 7.49 10.28 -10.91
C GLU A 103 7.51 11.68 -10.30
N GLU A 104 6.33 12.28 -10.12
CA GLU A 104 6.11 13.53 -9.40
C GLU A 104 5.13 13.28 -8.25
N GLY A 105 5.38 13.90 -7.12
CA GLY A 105 4.46 13.86 -5.97
C GLY A 105 3.64 15.14 -5.89
N ASP A 106 2.41 15.04 -5.42
CA ASP A 106 1.52 16.15 -5.12
C ASP A 106 1.85 16.82 -3.77
N GLN A 107 2.55 16.09 -2.88
CA GLN A 107 3.01 16.55 -1.57
C GLN A 107 4.54 16.57 -1.53
N ALA A 108 5.13 17.77 -1.60
CA ALA A 108 6.58 17.93 -1.74
C ALA A 108 7.41 17.26 -0.61
N VAL A 109 6.94 17.35 0.64
CA VAL A 109 7.67 16.78 1.80
C VAL A 109 7.64 15.26 1.76
N VAL A 110 6.47 14.65 1.51
CA VAL A 110 6.30 13.20 1.38
C VAL A 110 7.10 12.67 0.18
N TYR A 111 7.07 13.38 -0.94
CA TYR A 111 7.85 13.04 -2.12
C TYR A 111 9.36 12.97 -1.83
N HIS A 112 9.91 13.97 -1.13
CA HIS A 112 11.32 13.95 -0.75
C HIS A 112 11.63 12.85 0.29
N ALA A 113 10.76 12.62 1.27
CA ALA A 113 10.93 11.54 2.22
C ALA A 113 10.95 10.17 1.53
N GLN A 114 10.00 9.90 0.61
CA GLN A 114 9.94 8.69 -0.20
C GLN A 114 11.25 8.46 -0.98
N ARG A 115 11.76 9.49 -1.63
CA ARG A 115 13.01 9.43 -2.41
C ARG A 115 14.21 9.00 -1.57
N SER A 116 14.25 9.34 -0.28
CA SER A 116 15.34 8.94 0.63
C SER A 116 15.49 7.42 0.80
N TYR A 117 14.47 6.64 0.46
CA TYR A 117 14.49 5.17 0.52
C TYR A 117 14.93 4.51 -0.78
N TYR A 118 14.94 5.23 -1.92
CA TYR A 118 15.21 4.62 -3.22
C TYR A 118 16.59 3.97 -3.31
N GLU A 119 17.61 4.60 -2.76
CA GLU A 119 18.97 4.05 -2.81
C GLU A 119 19.08 2.69 -2.10
N VAL A 120 18.50 2.57 -0.91
CA VAL A 120 18.55 1.32 -0.15
C VAL A 120 17.73 0.22 -0.83
N LEU A 121 16.59 0.56 -1.41
CA LEU A 121 15.74 -0.37 -2.14
C LEU A 121 16.41 -0.86 -3.43
N LEU A 122 16.97 0.06 -4.25
CA LEU A 122 17.68 -0.28 -5.47
C LEU A 122 18.91 -1.13 -5.19
N LYS A 123 19.69 -0.81 -4.14
CA LYS A 123 20.84 -1.63 -3.71
C LYS A 123 20.43 -3.03 -3.24
N ALA A 124 19.25 -3.17 -2.66
CA ALA A 124 18.72 -4.47 -2.26
C ALA A 124 18.21 -5.30 -3.44
N GLY A 125 17.97 -4.68 -4.60
CA GLY A 125 17.47 -5.35 -5.80
C GLY A 125 15.98 -5.17 -6.05
N VAL A 126 15.32 -4.23 -5.35
CA VAL A 126 13.93 -3.84 -5.67
C VAL A 126 13.91 -3.09 -6.99
N ARG A 127 13.02 -3.47 -7.89
CA ARG A 127 12.76 -2.72 -9.13
C ARG A 127 11.76 -1.60 -8.84
N ILE A 128 12.16 -0.35 -9.12
CA ILE A 128 11.31 0.82 -8.88
C ILE A 128 10.80 1.34 -10.22
N TRP A 129 9.47 1.37 -10.35
CA TRP A 129 8.74 1.86 -11.51
C TRP A 129 8.17 3.24 -11.23
N MET A 130 8.63 4.25 -11.98
CA MET A 130 8.21 5.63 -11.86
C MET A 130 7.07 5.89 -12.85
N TYR A 131 5.82 5.97 -12.35
CA TYR A 131 4.66 6.29 -13.18
C TYR A 131 4.79 7.70 -13.75
N ARG A 132 4.77 7.80 -15.08
CA ARG A 132 5.17 9.01 -15.78
C ARG A 132 4.20 10.17 -15.57
N LYS A 133 4.77 11.34 -15.35
CA LYS A 133 4.04 12.61 -15.36
C LYS A 133 3.33 12.87 -16.71
N PRO A 134 2.25 13.67 -16.74
CA PRO A 134 1.74 14.52 -15.68
C PRO A 134 0.76 13.80 -14.73
N TYR A 135 0.57 12.51 -14.87
CA TYR A 135 -0.39 11.75 -14.07
C TYR A 135 0.21 11.30 -12.74
N ILE A 136 -0.62 11.30 -11.71
CA ILE A 136 -0.26 10.82 -10.38
C ILE A 136 -0.90 9.45 -10.18
N LEU A 137 -0.08 8.45 -9.86
CA LEU A 137 -0.55 7.15 -9.42
C LEU A 137 -1.12 7.28 -8.01
N HIS A 138 -2.41 6.99 -7.81
CA HIS A 138 -3.04 7.12 -6.49
C HIS A 138 -3.62 5.81 -5.94
N THR A 139 -3.39 4.71 -6.62
CA THR A 139 -3.79 3.36 -6.20
C THR A 139 -2.92 2.90 -5.04
N LYS A 140 -3.53 2.22 -4.07
CA LYS A 140 -2.86 1.51 -2.99
C LYS A 140 -3.27 0.05 -3.08
N CYS A 141 -2.37 -0.74 -3.58
CA CYS A 141 -2.55 -2.19 -3.62
C CYS A 141 -1.20 -2.90 -3.56
N PHE A 142 -1.24 -4.13 -3.13
CA PHE A 142 -0.09 -4.99 -3.33
C PHE A 142 -0.50 -6.45 -3.53
N THR A 143 0.28 -7.16 -4.30
CA THR A 143 0.04 -8.55 -4.66
C THR A 143 1.22 -9.42 -4.25
N ILE A 144 0.90 -10.60 -3.77
CA ILE A 144 1.84 -11.61 -3.30
C ILE A 144 1.66 -12.87 -4.13
N ASP A 145 2.72 -13.27 -4.79
CA ASP A 145 2.76 -14.44 -5.67
C ASP A 145 1.62 -14.37 -6.71
N ASP A 146 0.88 -15.45 -6.90
CA ASP A 146 -0.33 -15.48 -7.72
C ASP A 146 -1.55 -15.80 -6.85
N GLU A 147 -1.49 -15.52 -5.56
CA GLU A 147 -2.42 -16.05 -4.57
C GLU A 147 -3.19 -14.98 -3.81
N VAL A 148 -2.54 -13.88 -3.42
CA VAL A 148 -3.13 -12.86 -2.54
C VAL A 148 -2.95 -11.47 -3.14
N ALA A 149 -4.02 -10.67 -3.07
CA ALA A 149 -3.96 -9.24 -3.31
C ALA A 149 -4.56 -8.48 -2.13
N VAL A 150 -4.03 -7.28 -1.88
CA VAL A 150 -4.60 -6.32 -0.93
C VAL A 150 -4.86 -5.03 -1.68
N ILE A 151 -6.07 -4.51 -1.57
CA ILE A 151 -6.49 -3.22 -2.12
C ILE A 151 -7.10 -2.39 -1.00
N GLY A 152 -6.93 -1.08 -1.00
CA GLY A 152 -7.51 -0.26 0.06
C GLY A 152 -7.13 1.20 0.00
N SER A 153 -7.33 1.88 1.12
CA SER A 153 -7.03 3.29 1.30
C SER A 153 -5.62 3.53 1.86
N SER A 154 -5.01 2.54 2.53
CA SER A 154 -3.75 2.66 3.25
C SER A 154 -2.54 2.77 2.32
N ASN A 155 -1.81 3.88 2.43
CA ASN A 155 -0.46 3.97 1.84
C ASN A 155 0.54 3.12 2.63
N MET A 156 1.73 2.95 2.07
CA MET A 156 2.87 2.33 2.75
C MET A 156 3.65 3.40 3.53
N ASP A 157 2.99 4.04 4.49
CA ASP A 157 3.58 5.07 5.35
C ASP A 157 3.09 4.97 6.80
N MET A 158 3.84 5.56 7.72
CA MET A 158 3.54 5.48 9.15
C MET A 158 2.23 6.18 9.54
N ARG A 159 1.83 7.21 8.79
CA ARG A 159 0.58 7.92 9.03
C ARG A 159 -0.62 7.05 8.73
N SER A 160 -0.59 6.34 7.61
CA SER A 160 -1.64 5.38 7.23
C SER A 160 -1.69 4.17 8.17
N PHE A 161 -0.57 3.82 8.81
CA PHE A 161 -0.57 2.69 9.74
C PHE A 161 -1.14 3.00 11.11
N GLY A 162 -0.95 4.23 11.63
CA GLY A 162 -1.32 4.53 13.01
C GLY A 162 -2.22 5.75 13.23
N LEU A 163 -2.28 6.69 12.30
CA LEU A 163 -2.94 7.98 12.48
C LEU A 163 -4.23 8.16 11.68
N ASN A 164 -4.31 7.57 10.48
CA ASN A 164 -5.48 7.68 9.64
C ASN A 164 -6.43 6.51 9.87
N MET A 165 -7.73 6.77 9.75
CA MET A 165 -8.71 5.70 9.62
C MET A 165 -8.61 5.14 8.20
N GLU A 166 -8.24 3.87 8.09
CA GLU A 166 -8.00 3.18 6.83
C GLU A 166 -8.78 1.86 6.76
N VAL A 167 -9.10 1.46 5.55
CA VAL A 167 -9.69 0.15 5.30
C VAL A 167 -8.97 -0.53 4.14
N SER A 168 -8.62 -1.79 4.36
CA SER A 168 -8.04 -2.67 3.36
C SER A 168 -8.91 -3.89 3.14
N LEU A 169 -8.95 -4.37 1.91
CA LEU A 169 -9.56 -5.63 1.54
C LEU A 169 -8.45 -6.57 1.08
N MET A 170 -8.22 -7.63 1.84
CA MET A 170 -7.40 -8.75 1.41
C MET A 170 -8.28 -9.73 0.65
N VAL A 171 -7.85 -10.11 -0.54
CA VAL A 171 -8.52 -11.08 -1.41
C VAL A 171 -7.56 -12.22 -1.71
N ARG A 172 -8.01 -13.45 -1.50
CA ARG A 172 -7.29 -14.65 -1.86
C ARG A 172 -7.99 -15.34 -3.03
N GLY A 173 -7.27 -15.56 -4.12
CA GLY A 173 -7.78 -16.23 -5.32
C GLY A 173 -6.94 -15.91 -6.55
N GLU A 174 -6.53 -16.95 -7.28
CA GLU A 174 -5.65 -16.82 -8.45
C GLU A 174 -6.29 -15.97 -9.57
N GLU A 175 -7.59 -16.12 -9.81
CA GLU A 175 -8.31 -15.35 -10.83
C GLU A 175 -8.24 -13.85 -10.54
N PHE A 176 -8.55 -13.44 -9.31
CA PHE A 176 -8.49 -12.05 -8.90
C PHE A 176 -7.06 -11.48 -8.99
N VAL A 177 -6.07 -12.26 -8.55
CA VAL A 177 -4.66 -11.83 -8.64
C VAL A 177 -4.22 -11.72 -10.09
N SER A 178 -4.70 -12.58 -10.98
CA SER A 178 -4.43 -12.49 -12.42
C SER A 178 -4.95 -11.18 -13.02
N GLU A 179 -6.16 -10.75 -12.67
CA GLU A 179 -6.71 -9.44 -13.07
C GLU A 179 -5.86 -8.28 -12.51
N MET A 180 -5.42 -8.39 -11.25
CA MET A 180 -4.52 -7.40 -10.66
C MET A 180 -3.17 -7.33 -11.38
N ARG A 181 -2.65 -8.46 -11.89
CA ARG A 181 -1.43 -8.49 -12.72
C ARG A 181 -1.61 -7.73 -14.04
N GLU A 182 -2.76 -7.80 -14.66
CA GLU A 182 -3.05 -7.00 -15.87
C GLU A 182 -3.00 -5.49 -15.57
N VAL A 183 -3.51 -5.08 -14.40
CA VAL A 183 -3.40 -3.69 -13.93
C VAL A 183 -1.95 -3.29 -13.67
N GLU A 184 -1.15 -4.16 -13.05
CA GLU A 184 0.28 -3.91 -12.82
C GLU A 184 1.05 -3.82 -14.14
N ASP A 185 0.74 -4.66 -15.14
CA ASP A 185 1.34 -4.61 -16.46
C ASP A 185 1.00 -3.29 -17.19
N MET A 186 -0.23 -2.82 -17.03
CA MET A 186 -0.62 -1.50 -17.52
C MET A 186 0.22 -0.39 -16.84
N TYR A 187 0.34 -0.41 -15.51
CA TYR A 187 1.17 0.57 -14.79
C TYR A 187 2.63 0.50 -15.22
N ARG A 188 3.18 -0.68 -15.41
CA ARG A 188 4.56 -0.88 -15.89
C ARG A 188 4.75 -0.28 -17.29
N SER A 189 3.79 -0.49 -18.19
CA SER A 189 3.83 0.08 -19.55
C SER A 189 3.80 1.62 -19.57
N LEU A 190 3.18 2.23 -18.56
CA LEU A 190 3.06 3.70 -18.40
C LEU A 190 4.16 4.29 -17.51
N SER A 191 5.06 3.45 -17.01
CA SER A 191 6.17 3.84 -16.13
C SER A 191 7.50 3.82 -16.87
N ARG A 192 8.53 4.28 -16.19
CA ARG A 192 9.92 4.02 -16.51
C ARG A 192 10.58 3.37 -15.30
N GLU A 193 11.49 2.48 -15.52
CA GLU A 193 12.29 1.90 -14.45
C GLU A 193 13.34 2.91 -13.98
N LEU A 194 13.49 3.05 -12.66
CA LEU A 194 14.56 3.83 -12.06
C LEU A 194 15.73 2.90 -11.75
N THR A 195 16.90 3.18 -12.32
CA THR A 195 18.10 2.40 -12.05
C THR A 195 18.95 3.01 -10.93
N LEU A 196 19.80 2.19 -10.29
CA LEU A 196 20.74 2.66 -9.29
C LEU A 196 21.78 3.64 -9.90
N GLU A 197 22.15 3.46 -11.16
CA GLU A 197 23.07 4.33 -11.88
C GLU A 197 22.45 5.71 -12.06
N GLU A 198 21.25 5.78 -12.60
CA GLU A 198 20.48 7.01 -12.75
C GLU A 198 20.25 7.71 -11.39
N TRP A 199 19.95 6.93 -10.35
CA TRP A 199 19.77 7.48 -9.02
C TRP A 199 21.04 8.17 -8.50
N ARG A 200 22.21 7.61 -8.71
CA ARG A 200 23.51 8.17 -8.28
C ARG A 200 23.94 9.42 -9.03
N GLU A 201 23.39 9.66 -10.22
CA GLU A 201 23.65 10.88 -11.01
C GLU A 201 22.84 12.09 -10.50
N GLN A 202 21.93 11.88 -9.52
CA GLN A 202 21.12 12.95 -8.95
C GLN A 202 21.99 14.02 -8.24
N PRO A 203 21.62 15.32 -8.33
CA PRO A 203 22.35 16.38 -7.66
C PRO A 203 22.40 16.21 -6.14
N LEU A 204 23.56 16.44 -5.52
CA LEU A 204 23.73 16.35 -4.05
C LEU A 204 22.70 17.19 -3.26
N ARG A 205 22.24 18.31 -3.80
CA ARG A 205 21.21 19.14 -3.17
C ARG A 205 19.88 18.39 -3.00
N SER A 206 19.51 17.58 -3.96
CA SER A 206 18.31 16.72 -3.91
C SER A 206 18.46 15.70 -2.78
N THR A 207 19.59 15.03 -2.70
CA THR A 207 19.87 14.02 -1.68
C THR A 207 19.83 14.61 -0.26
N VAL A 208 20.31 15.84 -0.06
CA VAL A 208 20.24 16.52 1.24
C VAL A 208 18.78 16.81 1.62
N LEU A 209 17.97 17.31 0.68
CA LEU A 209 16.55 17.56 0.92
C LEU A 209 15.78 16.26 1.22
N ASP A 210 16.06 15.21 0.48
CA ASP A 210 15.46 13.88 0.68
C ASP A 210 15.76 13.35 2.09
N ASN A 211 17.00 13.45 2.55
CA ASN A 211 17.41 13.01 3.89
C ASN A 211 16.84 13.90 5.01
N LEU A 212 16.70 15.21 4.81
CA LEU A 212 16.05 16.09 5.77
C LEU A 212 14.56 15.80 5.88
N ALA A 213 13.88 15.57 4.77
CA ALA A 213 12.47 15.19 4.76
C ALA A 213 12.23 13.85 5.48
N ARG A 214 13.18 12.91 5.40
CA ARG A 214 13.10 11.64 6.14
C ARG A 214 13.03 11.84 7.66
N LEU A 215 13.63 12.89 8.22
CA LEU A 215 13.56 13.17 9.67
C LEU A 215 12.13 13.49 10.14
N THR A 216 11.25 13.86 9.23
CA THR A 216 9.83 14.15 9.51
C THR A 216 8.91 12.97 9.19
N SER A 217 9.44 11.82 8.79
CA SER A 217 8.67 10.65 8.35
C SER A 217 7.69 10.11 9.41
N ALA A 218 7.98 10.31 10.69
CA ALA A 218 7.11 9.88 11.79
C ALA A 218 5.80 10.69 11.92
N VAL A 219 5.69 11.82 11.19
CA VAL A 219 4.50 12.72 11.22
C VAL A 219 3.91 12.97 9.84
N GLN A 220 4.39 12.24 8.85
CA GLN A 220 3.93 12.29 7.45
C GLN A 220 2.93 11.20 7.13
#